data_3faf7ff85ef268a7953f68df9773a367
#
_entry.id   3faf7ff85ef268a7953f68df9773a367
#
_cell.length_a   1.000
_cell.length_b   1.000
_cell.length_c   1.000
_cell.angle_alpha   90.00
_cell.angle_beta   90.00
_cell.angle_gamma   90.00
#
_symmetry.space_group_name_H-M   'P 1'
#
loop_
_entity.id
_entity.type
_entity.pdbx_description
1 polymer ?
#
loop_
_entity_poly.entity_id
_entity_poly.type
_entity_poly.pdbx_seq_one_letter_code
_entity_poly.pdbx_strand_id
1 'polypeptide(L)'
;MDSSPLSSWRDTGTRRTIEAFVAAVTEGPDAVPVDERIAVFDNDGTLWSEKPMPTQLHYVVERWREEATRDPSLADRQPYRAAVTGDLAWLGTAIDKHYGGDDSDLGVIIQALLGLTDGVSVEDYARSVAEFYRTARHPLL
;
A
#
# COMPACT_ATOMS: atom_id res chain seq x y z
N MET A 1 -3.58 21.80 -20.42
CA MET A 1 -3.16 20.91 -19.32
C MET A 1 -1.65 20.85 -19.35
N ASP A 2 -1.00 21.01 -18.23
CA ASP A 2 0.46 20.91 -18.14
C ASP A 2 0.85 19.48 -18.55
N SER A 3 1.66 19.36 -19.60
CA SER A 3 2.13 18.07 -20.12
C SER A 3 3.38 17.55 -19.41
N SER A 4 3.79 18.23 -18.33
CA SER A 4 4.93 17.79 -17.52
C SER A 4 4.66 16.40 -16.90
N PRO A 5 5.65 15.48 -16.90
CA PRO A 5 5.53 14.16 -16.27
C PRO A 5 5.08 14.19 -14.80
N LEU A 6 5.42 15.26 -14.07
CA LEU A 6 5.07 15.47 -12.67
C LEU A 6 4.03 16.59 -12.49
N SER A 7 3.01 16.64 -13.36
CA SER A 7 1.99 17.71 -13.39
C SER A 7 1.21 17.86 -12.07
N SER A 8 1.06 16.79 -11.27
CA SER A 8 0.42 16.81 -9.95
C SER A 8 1.32 17.33 -8.82
N TRP A 9 2.62 17.46 -9.07
CA TRP A 9 3.56 17.95 -8.06
C TRP A 9 3.58 19.48 -8.01
N ARG A 10 3.80 20.03 -6.80
CA ARG A 10 4.06 21.46 -6.65
C ARG A 10 5.35 21.84 -7.37
N ASP A 11 5.42 23.06 -7.90
CA ASP A 11 6.66 23.60 -8.49
C ASP A 11 7.69 23.90 -7.40
N THR A 12 8.53 22.92 -7.10
CA THR A 12 9.58 22.97 -6.09
C THR A 12 10.96 22.75 -6.71
N GLY A 13 12.01 23.07 -5.96
CA GLY A 13 13.39 22.75 -6.36
C GLY A 13 13.56 21.23 -6.59
N THR A 14 12.98 20.40 -5.73
CA THR A 14 13.02 18.94 -5.85
C THR A 14 12.41 18.46 -7.16
N ARG A 15 11.21 18.94 -7.52
CA ARG A 15 10.58 18.61 -8.80
C ARG A 15 11.50 18.94 -9.97
N ARG A 16 12.00 20.17 -10.03
CA ARG A 16 12.90 20.64 -11.11
C ARG A 16 14.18 19.83 -11.19
N THR A 17 14.76 19.43 -10.05
CA THR A 17 15.96 18.58 -10.02
C THR A 17 15.67 17.19 -10.61
N ILE A 18 14.54 16.59 -10.27
CA ILE A 18 14.13 15.27 -10.82
C ILE A 18 13.90 15.38 -12.32
N GLU A 19 13.15 16.38 -12.79
CA GLU A 19 12.89 16.59 -14.22
C GLU A 19 14.19 16.83 -15.00
N ALA A 20 15.10 17.65 -14.47
CA ALA A 20 16.40 17.90 -15.08
C ALA A 20 17.29 16.66 -15.13
N PHE A 21 17.30 15.86 -14.06
CA PHE A 21 18.02 14.57 -14.03
C PHE A 21 17.46 13.60 -15.08
N VAL A 22 16.14 13.44 -15.13
CA VAL A 22 15.51 12.55 -16.12
C VAL A 22 15.85 12.99 -17.54
N ALA A 23 15.74 14.29 -17.85
CA ALA A 23 16.12 14.81 -19.16
C ALA A 23 17.59 14.52 -19.47
N ALA A 24 18.50 14.77 -18.52
CA ALA A 24 19.94 14.54 -18.72
C ALA A 24 20.30 13.07 -19.03
N VAL A 25 19.60 12.11 -18.41
CA VAL A 25 19.88 10.67 -18.63
C VAL A 25 19.08 10.05 -19.77
N THR A 26 18.07 10.76 -20.30
CA THR A 26 17.23 10.23 -21.39
C THR A 26 17.42 10.94 -22.73
N GLU A 27 18.05 12.13 -22.73
CA GLU A 27 18.16 12.98 -23.89
C GLU A 27 19.65 13.37 -24.12
N GLY A 28 20.00 13.62 -25.38
CA GLY A 28 21.35 14.09 -25.75
C GLY A 28 22.40 12.99 -25.93
N PRO A 29 23.68 13.40 -26.14
CA PRO A 29 24.75 12.49 -26.55
C PRO A 29 25.20 11.54 -25.43
N ASP A 30 24.99 11.92 -24.17
CA ASP A 30 25.36 11.14 -22.99
C ASP A 30 24.15 10.40 -22.37
N ALA A 31 23.04 10.28 -23.11
CA ALA A 31 21.86 9.60 -22.63
C ALA A 31 22.15 8.10 -22.40
N VAL A 32 21.62 7.58 -21.29
CA VAL A 32 21.69 6.14 -20.97
C VAL A 32 20.91 5.36 -22.03
N PRO A 33 21.47 4.27 -22.60
CA PRO A 33 20.73 3.39 -23.53
C PRO A 33 19.42 2.90 -22.92
N VAL A 34 18.37 2.75 -23.73
CA VAL A 34 17.01 2.42 -23.22
C VAL A 34 16.98 1.12 -22.44
N ASP A 35 17.75 0.12 -22.85
CA ASP A 35 17.87 -1.19 -22.20
C ASP A 35 18.68 -1.17 -20.92
N GLU A 36 19.41 -0.09 -20.66
CA GLU A 36 20.18 0.14 -19.42
C GLU A 36 19.46 1.07 -18.43
N ARG A 37 18.29 1.64 -18.79
CA ARG A 37 17.53 2.56 -17.96
C ARG A 37 16.77 1.80 -16.86
N ILE A 38 17.37 1.68 -15.69
CA ILE A 38 16.77 1.07 -14.52
C ILE A 38 16.65 2.12 -13.42
N ALA A 39 15.43 2.28 -12.87
CA ALA A 39 15.19 3.09 -11.69
C ALA A 39 14.67 2.19 -10.57
N VAL A 40 15.26 2.31 -9.39
CA VAL A 40 14.84 1.57 -8.19
C VAL A 40 14.37 2.57 -7.15
N PHE A 41 13.20 2.30 -6.58
CA PHE A 41 12.60 3.13 -5.54
C PHE A 41 12.30 2.26 -4.31
N ASP A 42 12.55 2.81 -3.15
CA ASP A 42 11.95 2.34 -1.93
C ASP A 42 10.47 2.74 -1.91
N ASN A 43 9.62 1.99 -1.22
CA ASN A 43 8.18 2.23 -1.19
C ASN A 43 7.74 3.00 0.06
N ASP A 44 7.90 2.37 1.24
CA ASP A 44 7.36 2.89 2.48
C ASP A 44 8.15 4.13 2.96
N GLY A 45 7.46 5.26 3.07
CA GLY A 45 8.09 6.54 3.39
C GLY A 45 8.77 7.24 2.20
N THR A 46 8.85 6.60 1.02
CA THR A 46 9.44 7.15 -0.21
C THR A 46 8.37 7.44 -1.27
N LEU A 47 7.67 6.42 -1.75
CA LEU A 47 6.60 6.57 -2.75
C LEU A 47 5.24 6.88 -2.11
N TRP A 48 5.06 6.51 -0.86
CA TRP A 48 3.88 6.85 -0.05
C TRP A 48 4.25 7.04 1.42
N SER A 49 3.32 7.61 2.20
CA SER A 49 3.49 7.77 3.64
C SER A 49 3.30 6.42 4.35
N GLU A 50 4.22 6.05 5.24
CA GLU A 50 4.12 4.86 6.08
C GLU A 50 3.36 5.11 7.41
N LYS A 51 3.11 6.37 7.77
CA LYS A 51 2.41 6.75 9.01
C LYS A 51 1.01 7.28 8.71
N PRO A 52 -0.01 6.95 9.52
CA PRO A 52 0.02 6.16 10.77
C PRO A 52 0.15 4.64 10.55
N MET A 53 0.00 4.16 9.33
CA MET A 53 0.21 2.77 8.96
C MET A 53 0.67 2.66 7.49
N PRO A 54 1.42 1.62 7.11
CA PRO A 54 1.77 1.36 5.72
C PRO A 54 0.52 1.23 4.84
N THR A 55 0.61 1.72 3.60
CA THR A 55 -0.51 1.70 2.64
C THR A 55 -1.04 0.28 2.40
N GLN A 56 -0.15 -0.72 2.36
CA GLN A 56 -0.55 -2.11 2.22
C GLN A 56 -1.44 -2.58 3.39
N LEU A 57 -1.09 -2.22 4.63
CA LEU A 57 -1.91 -2.56 5.79
C LEU A 57 -3.27 -1.85 5.72
N HIS A 58 -3.30 -0.60 5.28
CA HIS A 58 -4.57 0.12 5.08
C HIS A 58 -5.46 -0.61 4.07
N TYR A 59 -4.92 -1.03 2.92
CA TYR A 59 -5.65 -1.84 1.93
C TYR A 59 -6.21 -3.12 2.55
N VAL A 60 -5.40 -3.88 3.28
CA VAL A 60 -5.81 -5.13 3.92
C VAL A 60 -6.94 -4.91 4.93
N VAL A 61 -6.84 -3.89 5.78
CA VAL A 61 -7.87 -3.55 6.77
C VAL A 61 -9.20 -3.20 6.08
N GLU A 62 -9.17 -2.43 4.97
CA GLU A 62 -10.38 -2.14 4.21
C GLU A 62 -11.00 -3.41 3.60
N ARG A 63 -10.17 -4.32 3.05
CA ARG A 63 -10.66 -5.61 2.53
C ARG A 63 -11.32 -6.47 3.61
N TRP A 64 -10.74 -6.57 4.81
CA TRP A 64 -11.36 -7.29 5.93
C TRP A 64 -12.68 -6.64 6.37
N ARG A 65 -12.77 -5.32 6.36
CA ARG A 65 -14.03 -4.61 6.66
C ARG A 65 -15.12 -4.92 5.64
N GLU A 66 -14.76 -4.94 4.35
CA GLU A 66 -15.68 -5.31 3.28
C GLU A 66 -16.14 -6.76 3.39
N GLU A 67 -15.26 -7.71 3.73
CA GLU A 67 -15.63 -9.10 3.95
C GLU A 67 -16.59 -9.26 5.12
N ALA A 68 -16.32 -8.61 6.26
CA ALA A 68 -17.23 -8.62 7.39
C ALA A 68 -18.59 -7.95 7.09
N THR A 69 -18.63 -7.03 6.12
CA THR A 69 -19.89 -6.45 5.63
C THR A 69 -20.67 -7.46 4.78
N ARG A 70 -19.99 -8.27 3.97
CA ARG A 70 -20.62 -9.32 3.15
C ARG A 70 -21.02 -10.54 3.98
N ASP A 71 -20.20 -10.88 4.98
CA ASP A 71 -20.47 -11.97 5.94
C ASP A 71 -20.37 -11.44 7.37
N PRO A 72 -21.51 -11.02 7.97
CA PRO A 72 -21.55 -10.51 9.34
C PRO A 72 -21.05 -11.48 10.41
N SER A 73 -20.99 -12.79 10.13
CA SER A 73 -20.46 -13.78 11.08
C SER A 73 -18.96 -13.61 11.36
N LEU A 74 -18.25 -12.87 10.50
CA LEU A 74 -16.84 -12.54 10.67
C LEU A 74 -16.62 -11.36 11.63
N ALA A 75 -17.61 -10.48 11.80
CA ALA A 75 -17.45 -9.20 12.48
C ALA A 75 -16.94 -9.29 13.93
N ASP A 76 -17.24 -10.39 14.63
CA ASP A 76 -16.80 -10.64 16.01
C ASP A 76 -15.46 -11.39 16.09
N ARG A 77 -14.89 -11.78 14.97
CA ARG A 77 -13.65 -12.56 14.89
C ARG A 77 -12.47 -11.68 14.48
N GLN A 78 -11.29 -11.91 15.08
CA GLN A 78 -10.08 -11.25 14.62
C GLN A 78 -9.59 -11.85 13.29
N PRO A 79 -9.01 -11.04 12.40
CA PRO A 79 -8.74 -9.58 12.48
C PRO A 79 -9.92 -8.71 12.02
N TYR A 80 -11.02 -9.30 11.55
CA TYR A 80 -12.20 -8.59 11.02
C TYR A 80 -12.79 -7.64 12.06
N ARG A 81 -12.87 -8.06 13.34
CA ARG A 81 -13.34 -7.20 14.42
C ARG A 81 -12.50 -5.93 14.55
N ALA A 82 -11.18 -6.06 14.52
CA ALA A 82 -10.27 -4.90 14.55
C ALA A 82 -10.53 -3.96 13.36
N ALA A 83 -10.73 -4.50 12.18
CA ALA A 83 -11.04 -3.74 10.98
C ALA A 83 -12.39 -3.01 11.07
N VAL A 84 -13.44 -3.67 11.55
CA VAL A 84 -14.80 -3.09 11.67
C VAL A 84 -14.85 -2.01 12.73
N THR A 85 -14.24 -2.25 13.91
CA THR A 85 -14.26 -1.29 15.03
C THR A 85 -13.26 -0.16 14.89
N GLY A 86 -12.24 -0.32 14.02
CA GLY A 86 -11.12 0.62 13.90
C GLY A 86 -10.10 0.49 15.05
N ASP A 87 -10.28 -0.47 15.94
CA ASP A 87 -9.30 -0.76 17.01
C ASP A 87 -8.19 -1.69 16.49
N LEU A 88 -7.18 -1.09 15.89
CA LEU A 88 -6.05 -1.79 15.30
C LEU A 88 -4.95 -2.14 16.32
N ALA A 89 -5.12 -1.81 17.61
CA ALA A 89 -4.13 -2.11 18.64
C ALA A 89 -3.88 -3.62 18.78
N TRP A 90 -4.89 -4.44 18.51
CA TRP A 90 -4.74 -5.90 18.48
C TRP A 90 -3.68 -6.36 17.46
N LEU A 91 -3.59 -5.73 16.29
CA LEU A 91 -2.56 -6.07 15.28
C LEU A 91 -1.14 -5.81 15.80
N GLY A 92 -0.93 -4.69 16.51
CA GLY A 92 0.34 -4.41 17.17
C GLY A 92 0.67 -5.46 18.24
N THR A 93 -0.31 -5.82 19.08
CA THR A 93 -0.16 -6.86 20.10
C THR A 93 0.20 -8.22 19.49
N ALA A 94 -0.38 -8.58 18.34
CA ALA A 94 -0.05 -9.83 17.64
C ALA A 94 1.42 -9.88 17.19
N ILE A 95 1.93 -8.75 16.72
CA ILE A 95 3.35 -8.60 16.34
C ILE A 95 4.26 -8.68 17.57
N ASP A 96 3.91 -8.01 18.67
CA ASP A 96 4.69 -8.08 19.92
C ASP A 96 4.75 -9.50 20.47
N LYS A 97 3.64 -10.25 20.44
CA LYS A 97 3.59 -11.67 20.80
C LYS A 97 4.52 -12.52 19.95
N HIS A 98 4.52 -12.32 18.63
CA HIS A 98 5.41 -13.01 17.72
C HIS A 98 6.88 -12.85 18.11
N TYR A 99 7.32 -11.61 18.39
CA TYR A 99 8.68 -11.36 18.87
C TYR A 99 8.95 -11.96 20.27
N GLY A 100 7.90 -12.22 21.05
CA GLY A 100 7.96 -12.97 22.30
C GLY A 100 7.94 -14.51 22.12
N GLY A 101 7.84 -15.01 20.89
CA GLY A 101 7.80 -16.45 20.57
C GLY A 101 6.40 -17.08 20.59
N ASP A 102 5.33 -16.27 20.60
CA ASP A 102 3.93 -16.73 20.50
C ASP A 102 3.33 -16.32 19.15
N ASP A 103 3.19 -17.27 18.22
CA ASP A 103 2.67 -17.07 16.86
C ASP A 103 1.15 -17.25 16.74
N SER A 104 0.42 -17.45 17.85
CA SER A 104 -1.01 -17.75 17.82
C SER A 104 -1.83 -16.69 17.10
N ASP A 105 -1.63 -15.43 17.42
CA ASP A 105 -2.35 -14.31 16.79
C ASP A 105 -1.81 -14.00 15.39
N LEU A 106 -0.50 -14.16 15.15
CA LEU A 106 0.08 -14.03 13.82
C LEU A 106 -0.50 -15.06 12.84
N GLY A 107 -0.70 -16.29 13.29
CA GLY A 107 -1.37 -17.35 12.51
C GLY A 107 -2.78 -16.94 12.07
N VAL A 108 -3.54 -16.26 12.92
CA VAL A 108 -4.87 -15.72 12.59
C VAL A 108 -4.78 -14.64 11.50
N ILE A 109 -3.81 -13.72 11.62
CA ILE A 109 -3.56 -12.68 10.61
C ILE A 109 -3.21 -13.31 9.25
N ILE A 110 -2.27 -14.27 9.24
CA ILE A 110 -1.83 -14.95 8.00
C ILE A 110 -3.00 -15.65 7.32
N GLN A 111 -3.81 -16.40 8.07
CA GLN A 111 -4.98 -17.07 7.51
C GLN A 111 -5.98 -16.09 6.88
N ALA A 112 -6.26 -14.99 7.54
CA ALA A 112 -7.14 -13.95 7.02
C ALA A 112 -6.54 -13.23 5.79
N LEU A 113 -5.22 -13.06 5.73
CA LEU A 113 -4.53 -12.51 4.55
C LEU A 113 -4.63 -13.45 3.34
N LEU A 114 -4.37 -14.74 3.56
CA LEU A 114 -4.48 -15.75 2.50
C LEU A 114 -5.92 -15.83 1.97
N GLY A 115 -6.91 -15.72 2.86
CA GLY A 115 -8.32 -15.68 2.48
C GLY A 115 -8.67 -14.56 1.51
N LEU A 116 -8.03 -13.38 1.62
CA LEU A 116 -8.26 -12.26 0.71
C LEU A 116 -7.86 -12.54 -0.76
N THR A 117 -6.99 -13.50 -0.99
CA THR A 117 -6.46 -13.82 -2.32
C THR A 117 -6.91 -15.19 -2.82
N ASP A 118 -7.53 -16.02 -1.96
CA ASP A 118 -8.00 -17.34 -2.36
C ASP A 118 -9.11 -17.23 -3.41
N GLY A 119 -8.90 -17.90 -4.55
CA GLY A 119 -9.83 -17.87 -5.69
C GLY A 119 -9.90 -16.52 -6.43
N VAL A 120 -9.06 -15.54 -6.09
CA VAL A 120 -9.04 -14.22 -6.74
C VAL A 120 -8.08 -14.24 -7.94
N SER A 121 -8.54 -13.84 -9.12
CA SER A 121 -7.67 -13.69 -10.28
C SER A 121 -6.70 -12.50 -10.13
N VAL A 122 -5.57 -12.53 -10.82
CA VAL A 122 -4.61 -11.40 -10.84
C VAL A 122 -5.29 -10.12 -11.32
N GLU A 123 -6.17 -10.23 -12.30
CA GLU A 123 -6.92 -9.10 -12.88
C GLU A 123 -7.91 -8.51 -11.86
N ASP A 124 -8.60 -9.35 -11.09
CA ASP A 124 -9.53 -8.89 -10.05
C ASP A 124 -8.78 -8.25 -8.89
N TYR A 125 -7.65 -8.83 -8.49
CA TYR A 125 -6.79 -8.25 -7.48
C TYR A 125 -6.26 -6.87 -7.92
N ALA A 126 -5.72 -6.76 -9.14
CA ALA A 126 -5.24 -5.50 -9.69
C ALA A 126 -6.35 -4.44 -9.75
N ARG A 127 -7.58 -4.84 -10.11
CA ARG A 127 -8.74 -3.94 -10.12
C ARG A 127 -9.09 -3.46 -8.73
N SER A 128 -9.07 -4.33 -7.71
CA SER A 128 -9.37 -3.96 -6.32
C SER A 128 -8.32 -3.00 -5.75
N VAL A 129 -7.05 -3.19 -6.08
CA VAL A 129 -5.96 -2.28 -5.70
C VAL A 129 -6.13 -0.91 -6.37
N ALA A 130 -6.43 -0.89 -7.67
CA ALA A 130 -6.67 0.36 -8.40
C ALA A 130 -7.87 1.13 -7.84
N GLU A 131 -8.95 0.45 -7.47
CA GLU A 131 -10.12 1.05 -6.83
C GLU A 131 -9.76 1.63 -5.45
N PHE A 132 -9.00 0.89 -4.65
CA PHE A 132 -8.51 1.37 -3.36
C PHE A 132 -7.72 2.68 -3.53
N TYR A 133 -6.74 2.73 -4.43
CA TYR A 133 -5.95 3.96 -4.66
C TYR A 133 -6.79 5.13 -5.19
N ARG A 134 -7.89 4.85 -5.88
CA ARG A 134 -8.80 5.89 -6.38
C ARG A 134 -9.69 6.48 -5.28
N THR A 135 -10.08 5.68 -4.30
CA THR A 135 -11.10 6.02 -3.30
C THR A 135 -10.55 6.27 -1.90
N ALA A 136 -9.52 5.54 -1.49
CA ALA A 136 -8.92 5.67 -0.17
C ALA A 136 -8.35 7.08 0.06
N ARG A 137 -8.45 7.54 1.28
CA ARG A 137 -7.85 8.79 1.73
C ARG A 137 -6.87 8.49 2.84
N HIS A 138 -5.70 9.09 2.72
CA HIS A 138 -4.72 9.01 3.80
C HIS A 138 -5.28 9.73 5.04
N PRO A 139 -5.26 9.12 6.23
CA PRO A 139 -5.94 9.67 7.41
C PRO A 139 -5.37 11.01 7.91
N LEU A 140 -4.18 11.39 7.46
CA LEU A 140 -3.52 12.64 7.84
C LEU A 140 -3.37 13.66 6.69
N LEU A 141 -3.88 13.36 5.47
CA LEU A 141 -3.74 14.24 4.29
C LEU A 141 -5.09 14.63 3.68
#